data_9918d0865c5a8da9ccfde7c3098c1c75
#
_entry.id   9918d0865c5a8da9ccfde7c3098c1c75
#
_cell.length_a   1.000
_cell.length_b   1.000
_cell.length_c   1.000
_cell.angle_alpha   90.00
_cell.angle_beta   90.00
_cell.angle_gamma   90.00
#
_symmetry.space_group_name_H-M   'P 1'
#
loop_
_entity.id
_entity.type
_entity.pdbx_description
1 polymer ?
#
loop_
_entity_poly.entity_id
_entity_poly.type
_entity_poly.pdbx_seq_one_letter_code
_entity_poly.pdbx_strand_id
1 'polypeptide(L)'
;MAAKQHNAPKSSNYRANKFLVDAGKLLVVIFAIQLVSLFLPPQVHRIGGILCVVLVFIHLYQHRAWIKSLFKGRYNTKRKRLTAINVALFVCLLGIAISGFSILGTTHHLLITLNFGPTEIFHVFLVVGAFILTLVHLVPFYKRMIHS
;
A
#
# COMPACT_ATOMS: atom_id res chain seq x y z
N MET A 1 -26.30 19.51 43.11
CA MET A 1 -25.64 18.31 42.53
C MET A 1 -25.71 18.41 41.02
N ALA A 2 -24.60 18.79 40.36
CA ALA A 2 -24.54 18.92 38.90
C ALA A 2 -24.11 17.57 38.30
N ALA A 3 -25.01 16.97 37.51
CA ALA A 3 -24.72 15.74 36.79
C ALA A 3 -23.66 15.98 35.73
N LYS A 4 -22.53 15.30 35.85
CA LYS A 4 -21.42 15.29 34.90
C LYS A 4 -21.92 14.62 33.62
N GLN A 5 -22.22 15.41 32.57
CA GLN A 5 -22.53 14.87 31.25
C GLN A 5 -21.29 14.09 30.72
N HIS A 6 -21.43 12.79 30.66
CA HIS A 6 -20.48 11.87 30.06
C HIS A 6 -20.55 12.07 28.55
N ASN A 7 -19.61 12.87 27.99
CA ASN A 7 -19.49 13.05 26.56
C ASN A 7 -19.18 11.68 25.90
N ALA A 8 -20.20 11.07 25.30
CA ALA A 8 -20.03 9.88 24.48
C ALA A 8 -19.03 10.18 23.34
N PRO A 9 -18.06 9.31 23.05
CA PRO A 9 -17.10 9.53 21.97
C PRO A 9 -17.83 9.67 20.64
N LYS A 10 -17.54 10.76 19.91
CA LYS A 10 -18.20 11.10 18.65
C LYS A 10 -18.17 9.90 17.69
N SER A 11 -19.31 9.38 17.32
CA SER A 11 -19.51 8.23 16.40
C SER A 11 -18.77 8.37 15.06
N SER A 12 -18.47 9.61 14.64
CA SER A 12 -17.69 9.90 13.44
C SER A 12 -16.25 9.40 13.49
N ASN A 13 -15.58 9.48 14.66
CA ASN A 13 -14.19 9.01 14.80
C ASN A 13 -14.09 7.48 14.76
N TYR A 14 -15.10 6.79 15.30
CA TYR A 14 -15.15 5.32 15.24
C TYR A 14 -15.30 4.82 13.80
N ARG A 15 -16.23 5.40 13.02
CA ARG A 15 -16.43 5.04 11.61
C ARG A 15 -15.20 5.34 10.74
N ALA A 16 -14.55 6.48 10.96
CA ALA A 16 -13.33 6.84 10.25
C ALA A 16 -12.18 5.85 10.56
N ASN A 17 -11.99 5.48 11.83
CA ASN A 17 -10.96 4.52 12.21
C ASN A 17 -11.22 3.12 11.64
N LYS A 18 -12.47 2.65 11.63
CA LYS A 18 -12.85 1.38 11.01
C LYS A 18 -12.56 1.39 9.52
N PHE A 19 -12.97 2.42 8.79
CA PHE A 19 -12.72 2.55 7.36
C PHE A 19 -11.22 2.58 7.02
N LEU A 20 -10.38 3.22 7.84
CA LEU A 20 -8.93 3.24 7.69
C LEU A 20 -8.32 1.84 7.80
N VAL A 21 -8.75 1.07 8.79
CA VAL A 21 -8.28 -0.30 8.99
C VAL A 21 -8.74 -1.21 7.85
N ASP A 22 -9.99 -1.06 7.41
CA ASP A 22 -10.57 -1.87 6.34
C ASP A 22 -9.86 -1.60 4.99
N ALA A 23 -9.53 -0.33 4.68
CA ALA A 23 -8.77 0.02 3.48
C ALA A 23 -7.34 -0.56 3.48
N GLY A 24 -6.67 -0.57 4.64
CA GLY A 24 -5.37 -1.22 4.77
C GLY A 24 -5.43 -2.73 4.56
N LYS A 25 -6.44 -3.41 5.11
CA LYS A 25 -6.67 -4.85 4.88
C LYS A 25 -6.95 -5.13 3.41
N LEU A 26 -7.82 -4.33 2.77
CA LEU A 26 -8.15 -4.47 1.37
C LEU A 26 -6.90 -4.32 0.48
N LEU A 27 -6.03 -3.37 0.79
CA LEU A 27 -4.79 -3.15 0.05
C LEU A 27 -3.86 -4.37 0.14
N VAL A 28 -3.74 -5.01 1.32
CA VAL A 28 -2.96 -6.25 1.49
C VAL A 28 -3.54 -7.38 0.65
N VAL A 29 -4.88 -7.54 0.65
CA VAL A 29 -5.56 -8.59 -0.15
C VAL A 29 -5.35 -8.36 -1.64
N ILE A 30 -5.55 -7.15 -2.14
CA ILE A 30 -5.34 -6.81 -3.56
C ILE A 30 -3.88 -7.02 -3.95
N PHE A 31 -2.93 -6.66 -3.07
CA PHE A 31 -1.51 -6.88 -3.34
C PHE A 31 -1.16 -8.36 -3.43
N ALA A 32 -1.74 -9.21 -2.56
CA ALA A 32 -1.58 -10.66 -2.65
C ALA A 32 -2.20 -11.22 -3.94
N ILE A 33 -3.38 -10.74 -4.34
CA ILE A 33 -4.03 -11.12 -5.62
C ILE A 33 -3.13 -10.73 -6.81
N GLN A 34 -2.44 -9.58 -6.75
CA GLN A 34 -1.52 -9.16 -7.81
C GLN A 34 -0.35 -10.13 -8.00
N LEU A 35 0.17 -10.74 -6.93
CA LEU A 35 1.20 -11.78 -7.04
C LEU A 35 0.66 -13.04 -7.71
N VAL A 36 -0.56 -13.48 -7.34
CA VAL A 36 -1.21 -14.64 -7.94
C VAL A 36 -1.60 -14.38 -9.41
N SER A 37 -1.94 -13.13 -9.75
CA SER A 37 -2.36 -12.74 -11.10
C SER A 37 -1.27 -12.89 -12.16
N LEU A 38 0.00 -13.09 -11.76
CA LEU A 38 1.08 -13.46 -12.69
C LEU A 38 0.83 -14.78 -13.41
N PHE A 39 0.02 -15.68 -12.83
CA PHE A 39 -0.37 -16.98 -13.39
C PHE A 39 -1.75 -16.95 -14.09
N LEU A 40 -2.39 -15.78 -14.14
CA LEU A 40 -3.71 -15.56 -14.73
C LEU A 40 -3.58 -14.77 -16.05
N PRO A 41 -4.67 -14.64 -16.84
CA PRO A 41 -4.65 -13.83 -18.04
C PRO A 41 -4.14 -12.39 -17.75
N PRO A 42 -3.35 -11.80 -18.66
CA PRO A 42 -2.72 -10.49 -18.45
C PRO A 42 -3.68 -9.36 -18.08
N GLN A 43 -4.94 -9.47 -18.51
CA GLN A 43 -6.00 -8.52 -18.19
C GLN A 43 -6.28 -8.44 -16.69
N VAL A 44 -6.22 -9.59 -15.99
CA VAL A 44 -6.43 -9.64 -14.53
C VAL A 44 -5.35 -8.85 -13.81
N HIS A 45 -4.08 -9.03 -14.20
CA HIS A 45 -2.96 -8.30 -13.64
C HIS A 45 -3.07 -6.79 -13.91
N ARG A 46 -3.46 -6.40 -15.13
CA ARG A 46 -3.64 -4.99 -15.52
C ARG A 46 -4.74 -4.29 -14.72
N ILE A 47 -5.92 -4.90 -14.66
CA ILE A 47 -7.07 -4.34 -13.91
C ILE A 47 -6.73 -4.25 -12.43
N GLY A 48 -6.21 -5.33 -11.85
CA GLY A 48 -5.82 -5.36 -10.45
C GLY A 48 -4.70 -4.37 -10.13
N GLY A 49 -3.75 -4.13 -11.04
CA GLY A 49 -2.70 -3.12 -10.91
C GLY A 49 -3.27 -1.71 -10.84
N ILE A 50 -4.23 -1.36 -11.70
CA ILE A 50 -4.93 -0.06 -11.66
C ILE A 50 -5.69 0.10 -10.34
N LEU A 51 -6.41 -0.93 -9.91
CA LEU A 51 -7.11 -0.91 -8.62
C LEU A 51 -6.15 -0.74 -7.44
N CYS A 52 -4.98 -1.40 -7.49
CA CYS A 52 -3.95 -1.26 -6.47
C CYS A 52 -3.46 0.19 -6.39
N VAL A 53 -3.19 0.85 -7.52
CA VAL A 53 -2.77 2.26 -7.57
C VAL A 53 -3.83 3.16 -6.95
N VAL A 54 -5.11 2.99 -7.31
CA VAL A 54 -6.22 3.78 -6.75
C VAL A 54 -6.30 3.59 -5.23
N LEU A 55 -6.20 2.35 -4.74
CA LEU A 55 -6.24 2.06 -3.31
C LEU A 55 -5.04 2.64 -2.55
N VAL A 56 -3.85 2.65 -3.15
CA VAL A 56 -2.66 3.32 -2.57
C VAL A 56 -2.93 4.80 -2.39
N PHE A 57 -3.51 5.50 -3.38
CA PHE A 57 -3.86 6.91 -3.24
C PHE A 57 -4.91 7.15 -2.17
N ILE A 58 -5.94 6.30 -2.07
CA ILE A 58 -6.93 6.36 -1.00
C ILE A 58 -6.24 6.16 0.37
N HIS A 59 -5.36 5.19 0.50
CA HIS A 59 -4.60 4.93 1.72
C HIS A 59 -3.73 6.13 2.12
N LEU A 60 -3.00 6.72 1.18
CA LEU A 60 -2.21 7.93 1.41
C LEU A 60 -3.07 9.12 1.85
N TYR A 61 -4.22 9.31 1.19
CA TYR A 61 -5.17 10.36 1.56
C TYR A 61 -5.72 10.17 2.97
N GLN A 62 -6.04 8.95 3.36
CA GLN A 62 -6.46 8.62 4.72
C GLN A 62 -5.39 8.93 5.76
N HIS A 63 -4.11 8.72 5.40
CA HIS A 63 -2.96 8.99 6.26
C HIS A 63 -2.34 10.40 6.10
N ARG A 64 -3.06 11.33 5.44
CA ARG A 64 -2.55 12.70 5.18
C ARG A 64 -2.10 13.47 6.43
N ALA A 65 -2.73 13.24 7.58
CA ALA A 65 -2.32 13.86 8.84
C ALA A 65 -0.92 13.40 9.27
N TRP A 66 -0.61 12.11 9.09
CA TRP A 66 0.72 11.57 9.32
C TRP A 66 1.72 12.15 8.32
N ILE A 67 1.37 12.22 7.03
CA ILE A 67 2.23 12.82 5.99
C ILE A 67 2.57 14.29 6.35
N LYS A 68 1.58 15.09 6.74
CA LYS A 68 1.81 16.47 7.20
C LYS A 68 2.72 16.54 8.43
N SER A 69 2.68 15.53 9.30
CA SER A 69 3.53 15.46 10.48
C SER A 69 4.98 15.10 10.17
N LEU A 70 5.30 14.60 8.96
CA LEU A 70 6.67 14.30 8.53
C LEU A 70 7.57 15.56 8.50
N PHE A 71 6.96 16.71 8.21
CA PHE A 71 7.67 17.99 8.12
C PHE A 71 7.74 18.74 9.46
N LYS A 72 7.17 18.17 10.54
CA LYS A 72 7.08 18.83 11.85
C LYS A 72 7.51 17.89 12.97
N GLY A 73 8.29 18.41 13.91
CA GLY A 73 8.59 17.76 15.17
C GLY A 73 9.92 17.01 15.26
N ARG A 74 10.22 16.52 16.47
CA ARG A 74 11.45 15.79 16.78
C ARG A 74 11.31 14.31 16.33
N TYR A 75 12.32 13.84 15.60
CA TYR A 75 12.40 12.45 15.14
C TYR A 75 13.21 11.62 16.14
N ASN A 76 12.55 10.65 16.79
CA ASN A 76 13.26 9.56 17.45
C ASN A 76 13.64 8.47 16.44
N THR A 77 14.54 7.56 16.80
CA THR A 77 15.07 6.51 15.93
C THR A 77 13.95 5.61 15.36
N LYS A 78 12.95 5.25 16.18
CA LYS A 78 11.81 4.44 15.73
C LYS A 78 10.99 5.14 14.64
N ARG A 79 10.73 6.44 14.82
CA ARG A 79 9.98 7.24 13.83
C ARG A 79 10.77 7.41 12.53
N LYS A 80 12.10 7.66 12.61
CA LYS A 80 12.98 7.74 11.43
C LYS A 80 12.90 6.46 10.60
N ARG A 81 13.02 5.28 11.26
CA ARG A 81 12.98 3.98 10.59
C ARG A 81 11.64 3.70 9.91
N LEU A 82 10.51 3.96 10.59
CA LEU A 82 9.18 3.80 9.98
C LEU A 82 8.96 4.76 8.80
N THR A 83 9.41 6.00 8.93
CA THR A 83 9.33 6.96 7.82
C THR A 83 10.16 6.52 6.63
N ALA A 84 11.39 6.06 6.83
CA ALA A 84 12.25 5.57 5.75
C ALA A 84 11.61 4.37 5.01
N ILE A 85 11.04 3.41 5.74
CA ILE A 85 10.33 2.27 5.15
C ILE A 85 9.14 2.74 4.31
N ASN A 86 8.33 3.66 4.83
CA ASN A 86 7.15 4.16 4.13
C ASN A 86 7.51 4.96 2.87
N VAL A 87 8.57 5.77 2.93
CA VAL A 87 9.07 6.51 1.76
C VAL A 87 9.63 5.55 0.71
N ALA A 88 10.45 4.58 1.11
CA ALA A 88 10.98 3.56 0.21
C ALA A 88 9.85 2.76 -0.47
N LEU A 89 8.84 2.33 0.31
CA LEU A 89 7.67 1.64 -0.22
C LEU A 89 6.90 2.52 -1.23
N PHE A 90 6.70 3.78 -0.92
CA PHE A 90 6.03 4.72 -1.84
C PHE A 90 6.80 4.89 -3.14
N VAL A 91 8.12 5.04 -3.09
CA VAL A 91 8.98 5.15 -4.28
C VAL A 91 8.92 3.86 -5.12
N CYS A 92 8.98 2.69 -4.49
CA CYS A 92 8.81 1.41 -5.20
C CYS A 92 7.44 1.32 -5.88
N LEU A 93 6.35 1.64 -5.18
CA LEU A 93 4.99 1.59 -5.73
C LEU A 93 4.80 2.59 -6.88
N LEU A 94 5.38 3.78 -6.78
CA LEU A 94 5.37 4.75 -7.88
C LEU A 94 6.12 4.22 -9.09
N GLY A 95 7.30 3.65 -8.89
CA GLY A 95 8.08 3.02 -9.96
C GLY A 95 7.36 1.84 -10.62
N ILE A 96 6.66 1.00 -9.82
CA ILE A 96 5.82 -0.10 -10.32
C ILE A 96 4.68 0.46 -11.19
N ALA A 97 4.01 1.53 -10.75
CA ALA A 97 2.94 2.15 -11.52
C ALA A 97 3.46 2.69 -12.86
N ILE A 98 4.55 3.45 -12.85
CA ILE A 98 5.14 4.03 -14.07
C ILE A 98 5.58 2.93 -15.04
N SER A 99 6.36 1.94 -14.58
CA SER A 99 6.81 0.83 -15.41
C SER A 99 5.66 -0.04 -15.90
N GLY A 100 4.65 -0.31 -15.05
CA GLY A 100 3.46 -1.05 -15.42
C GLY A 100 2.63 -0.36 -16.52
N PHE A 101 2.47 0.97 -16.45
CA PHE A 101 1.84 1.73 -17.53
C PHE A 101 2.66 1.70 -18.83
N SER A 102 3.99 1.72 -18.75
CA SER A 102 4.87 1.63 -19.93
C SER A 102 4.75 0.27 -20.63
N ILE A 103 4.47 -0.81 -19.88
CA ILE A 103 4.31 -2.17 -20.39
C ILE A 103 2.88 -2.45 -20.89
N LEU A 104 1.92 -1.58 -20.60
CA LEU A 104 0.50 -1.82 -20.87
C LEU A 104 0.19 -2.11 -22.35
N GLY A 105 0.98 -1.57 -23.29
CA GLY A 105 0.87 -1.80 -24.73
C GLY A 105 1.52 -3.09 -25.23
N THR A 106 2.33 -3.77 -24.41
CA THR A 106 3.01 -4.98 -24.79
C THR A 106 2.12 -6.20 -24.54
N THR A 107 2.00 -7.08 -25.56
CA THR A 107 1.15 -8.29 -25.50
C THR A 107 1.89 -9.50 -24.93
N HIS A 108 3.09 -9.32 -24.39
CA HIS A 108 3.93 -10.41 -23.94
C HIS A 108 3.34 -11.10 -22.70
N HIS A 109 3.16 -12.42 -22.78
CA HIS A 109 2.86 -13.28 -21.65
C HIS A 109 4.14 -13.45 -20.83
N LEU A 110 4.24 -12.76 -19.72
CA LEU A 110 5.43 -12.61 -18.90
C LEU A 110 6.15 -13.92 -18.55
N LEU A 111 5.39 -15.01 -18.34
CA LEU A 111 5.95 -16.29 -17.92
C LEU A 111 6.18 -17.30 -19.06
N ILE A 112 5.64 -17.07 -20.26
CA ILE A 112 5.71 -18.05 -21.33
C ILE A 112 6.92 -17.85 -22.24
N THR A 113 7.41 -16.61 -22.38
CA THR A 113 8.46 -16.30 -23.35
C THR A 113 9.85 -16.09 -22.77
N LEU A 114 9.99 -15.91 -21.44
CA LEU A 114 11.25 -15.61 -20.71
C LEU A 114 12.12 -14.49 -21.38
N ASN A 115 11.53 -13.75 -22.31
CA ASN A 115 12.20 -12.69 -23.04
C ASN A 115 11.80 -11.32 -22.44
N PHE A 116 12.42 -11.00 -21.29
CA PHE A 116 12.18 -9.76 -20.59
C PHE A 116 12.98 -8.62 -21.18
N GLY A 117 12.29 -7.55 -21.57
CA GLY A 117 12.96 -6.28 -21.83
C GLY A 117 13.43 -5.59 -20.53
N PRO A 118 14.25 -4.55 -20.66
CA PRO A 118 14.77 -3.82 -19.49
C PRO A 118 13.67 -3.27 -18.56
N THR A 119 12.55 -2.84 -19.12
CA THR A 119 11.42 -2.27 -18.36
C THR A 119 10.71 -3.34 -17.53
N GLU A 120 10.53 -4.54 -18.09
CA GLU A 120 9.92 -5.67 -17.39
C GLU A 120 10.82 -6.16 -16.25
N ILE A 121 12.13 -6.26 -16.49
CA ILE A 121 13.11 -6.62 -15.44
C ILE A 121 13.06 -5.60 -14.31
N PHE A 122 13.03 -4.31 -14.63
CA PHE A 122 12.93 -3.23 -13.66
C PHE A 122 11.62 -3.30 -12.86
N HIS A 123 10.49 -3.54 -13.55
CA HIS A 123 9.19 -3.72 -12.91
C HIS A 123 9.20 -4.87 -11.90
N VAL A 124 9.68 -6.05 -12.29
CA VAL A 124 9.79 -7.23 -11.42
C VAL A 124 10.68 -6.95 -10.21
N PHE A 125 11.82 -6.30 -10.41
CA PHE A 125 12.73 -5.93 -9.32
C PHE A 125 12.03 -5.02 -8.30
N LEU A 126 11.28 -4.03 -8.76
CA LEU A 126 10.52 -3.13 -7.88
C LEU A 126 9.39 -3.88 -7.15
N VAL A 127 8.72 -4.83 -7.81
CA VAL A 127 7.68 -5.66 -7.18
C VAL A 127 8.24 -6.49 -6.03
N VAL A 128 9.40 -7.13 -6.23
CA VAL A 128 10.08 -7.90 -5.16
C VAL A 128 10.46 -6.97 -4.01
N GLY A 129 11.05 -5.82 -4.31
CA GLY A 129 11.39 -4.81 -3.30
C GLY A 129 10.16 -4.32 -2.52
N ALA A 130 9.08 -3.98 -3.22
CA ALA A 130 7.83 -3.56 -2.61
C ALA A 130 7.20 -4.66 -1.75
N PHE A 131 7.29 -5.92 -2.16
CA PHE A 131 6.81 -7.06 -1.36
C PHE A 131 7.54 -7.17 -0.03
N ILE A 132 8.87 -7.15 -0.04
CA ILE A 132 9.69 -7.19 1.17
C ILE A 132 9.37 -5.99 2.07
N LEU A 133 9.33 -4.78 1.51
CA LEU A 133 9.02 -3.56 2.25
C LEU A 133 7.60 -3.58 2.84
N THR A 134 6.62 -4.17 2.13
CA THR A 134 5.25 -4.33 2.63
C THR A 134 5.23 -5.26 3.84
N LEU A 135 5.93 -6.39 3.82
CA LEU A 135 6.04 -7.28 4.97
C LEU A 135 6.65 -6.55 6.18
N VAL A 136 7.74 -5.80 5.97
CA VAL A 136 8.37 -5.02 7.04
C VAL A 136 7.44 -3.89 7.53
N HIS A 137 6.68 -3.26 6.64
CA HIS A 137 5.69 -2.23 6.99
C HIS A 137 4.55 -2.80 7.86
N LEU A 138 4.12 -4.02 7.60
CA LEU A 138 3.02 -4.67 8.34
C LEU A 138 3.39 -5.08 9.76
N VAL A 139 4.66 -5.40 10.03
CA VAL A 139 5.12 -5.88 11.36
C VAL A 139 4.62 -5.02 12.53
N PRO A 140 4.76 -3.68 12.55
CA PRO A 140 4.31 -2.86 13.67
C PRO A 140 2.79 -2.77 13.80
N PHE A 141 2.02 -3.12 12.76
CA PHE A 141 0.56 -3.02 12.70
C PHE A 141 -0.15 -4.37 12.84
N TYR A 142 0.59 -5.48 12.80
CA TYR A 142 0.07 -6.85 12.84
C TYR A 142 -0.94 -7.08 13.98
N LYS A 143 -0.59 -6.71 15.22
CA LYS A 143 -1.47 -6.88 16.38
C LYS A 143 -2.79 -6.10 16.24
N ARG A 144 -2.75 -4.91 15.64
CA ARG A 144 -3.93 -4.08 15.43
C ARG A 144 -4.83 -4.66 14.33
N MET A 145 -4.27 -5.30 13.31
CA MET A 145 -5.02 -5.90 12.22
C MET A 145 -5.79 -7.15 12.65
N ILE A 146 -5.24 -7.95 13.58
CA ILE A 146 -5.88 -9.19 14.04
C ILE A 146 -7.01 -8.90 15.03
N HIS A 147 -6.89 -7.87 15.86
CA HIS A 147 -7.86 -7.57 16.92
C HIS A 147 -8.89 -6.49 16.53
N SER A 148 -8.95 -6.08 15.29
CA SER A 148 -9.96 -5.17 14.73
C SER A 148 -10.93 -5.95 13.83
#